data_52dff8aaee2d02b20e24ed3d8af9ca2b
#
_entry.id   52dff8aaee2d02b20e24ed3d8af9ca2b
#
_cell.length_a   1.000
_cell.length_b   1.000
_cell.length_c   1.000
_cell.angle_alpha   90.00
_cell.angle_beta   90.00
_cell.angle_gamma   90.00
#
_symmetry.space_group_name_H-M   'P 1'
#
loop_
_entity.id
_entity.type
_entity.pdbx_description
1 polymer ?
#
loop_
_entity_poly.entity_id
_entity_poly.type
_entity_poly.pdbx_seq_one_letter_code
_entity_poly.pdbx_strand_id
1 'polypeptide(L)'
;MQLIWENSYGSISVDDICERAGVNKGSFYYAFKTKSDLAVAAYEEHAKNKRPIMDRIFSSQEPPLVRLGNYCDKTVDDQMEKYKSFGRVLGCPFVSVGCELSTQDEGIRKKTEEVAEHVVRYLTGAIRDAVAEGSIRTEDPAQLAKEAYYFVIGVLTQAKIQNDPETLKRLKPGVARILGIRFEEAVPI
;
A
#
# COMPACT_ATOMS: atom_id res chain seq x y z
N MET A 1 3.88 11.37 7.11
CA MET A 1 3.84 10.52 5.88
C MET A 1 4.34 11.24 4.64
N GLN A 2 3.90 12.47 4.33
CA GLN A 2 4.28 13.17 3.09
C GLN A 2 5.81 13.33 2.93
N LEU A 3 6.54 13.76 3.97
CA LEU A 3 8.00 13.87 3.94
C LEU A 3 8.69 12.53 3.58
N ILE A 4 8.20 11.42 4.13
CA ILE A 4 8.74 10.07 3.83
C ILE A 4 8.48 9.69 2.36
N TRP A 5 7.37 10.11 1.78
CA TRP A 5 7.09 9.87 0.36
C TRP A 5 7.96 10.71 -0.57
N GLU A 6 8.15 11.97 -0.22
CA GLU A 6 8.93 12.93 -1.04
C GLU A 6 10.43 12.64 -0.98
N ASN A 7 10.90 12.04 0.13
CA ASN A 7 12.32 11.78 0.41
C ASN A 7 12.53 10.35 0.90
N SER A 8 13.77 9.94 1.16
CA SER A 8 14.04 8.70 1.90
C SER A 8 13.93 8.97 3.42
N TYR A 9 13.64 7.93 4.20
CA TYR A 9 13.60 8.08 5.66
C TYR A 9 14.96 8.55 6.22
N GLY A 10 16.07 8.01 5.72
CA GLY A 10 17.41 8.36 6.18
C GLY A 10 17.78 9.81 5.90
N SER A 11 17.28 10.39 4.81
CA SER A 11 17.60 11.77 4.43
C SER A 11 16.84 12.84 5.21
N ILE A 12 15.79 12.47 5.95
CA ILE A 12 14.98 13.40 6.74
C ILE A 12 15.52 13.47 8.17
N SER A 13 15.93 14.64 8.63
CA SER A 13 16.31 14.88 10.01
C SER A 13 15.12 15.22 10.91
N VAL A 14 15.31 15.18 12.23
CA VAL A 14 14.30 15.68 13.19
C VAL A 14 14.10 17.18 13.01
N ASP A 15 15.12 17.92 12.57
CA ASP A 15 15.01 19.35 12.29
C ASP A 15 14.06 19.62 11.12
N ASP A 16 14.19 18.88 10.02
CA ASP A 16 13.32 19.00 8.86
C ASP A 16 11.86 18.71 9.24
N ILE A 17 11.64 17.73 10.13
CA ILE A 17 10.30 17.37 10.63
C ILE A 17 9.74 18.50 11.48
N CYS A 18 10.54 19.07 12.39
CA CYS A 18 10.14 20.17 13.26
C CYS A 18 9.83 21.42 12.46
N GLU A 19 10.66 21.78 11.50
CA GLU A 19 10.46 22.92 10.59
C GLU A 19 9.15 22.76 9.81
N ARG A 20 8.93 21.58 9.18
CA ARG A 20 7.71 21.29 8.42
C ARG A 20 6.45 21.32 9.27
N ALA A 21 6.53 20.90 10.53
CA ALA A 21 5.41 20.89 11.47
C ALA A 21 5.20 22.23 12.21
N GLY A 22 6.11 23.18 12.09
CA GLY A 22 6.08 24.44 12.83
C GLY A 22 6.25 24.27 14.34
N VAL A 23 7.02 23.25 14.77
CA VAL A 23 7.26 22.95 16.20
C VAL A 23 8.75 22.96 16.50
N ASN A 24 9.12 23.13 17.78
CA ASN A 24 10.50 23.03 18.22
C ASN A 24 10.88 21.58 18.59
N LYS A 25 12.20 21.29 18.66
CA LYS A 25 12.72 19.99 19.07
C LYS A 25 12.23 19.51 20.44
N GLY A 26 12.03 20.43 21.40
CA GLY A 26 11.52 20.09 22.72
C GLY A 26 10.13 19.48 22.64
N SER A 27 9.23 20.07 21.83
CA SER A 27 7.91 19.55 21.56
C SER A 27 7.94 18.20 20.86
N PHE A 28 8.87 18.03 19.92
CA PHE A 28 9.07 16.73 19.25
C PHE A 28 9.45 15.66 20.27
N TYR A 29 10.51 15.87 21.06
CA TYR A 29 11.00 14.86 22.02
C TYR A 29 10.07 14.65 23.22
N TYR A 30 9.19 15.59 23.50
CA TYR A 30 8.10 15.39 24.45
C TYR A 30 7.09 14.35 23.94
N ALA A 31 6.78 14.35 22.64
CA ALA A 31 5.79 13.46 22.04
C ALA A 31 6.40 12.12 21.57
N PHE A 32 7.62 12.13 21.02
CA PHE A 32 8.29 10.98 20.42
C PHE A 32 9.75 10.90 20.89
N LYS A 33 10.14 9.75 21.41
CA LYS A 33 11.53 9.54 21.87
C LYS A 33 12.52 9.50 20.70
N THR A 34 12.07 8.99 19.56
CA THR A 34 12.88 8.80 18.36
C THR A 34 12.11 9.20 17.10
N LYS A 35 12.85 9.39 16.00
CA LYS A 35 12.24 9.56 14.67
C LYS A 35 11.47 8.30 14.24
N SER A 36 11.90 7.13 14.69
CA SER A 36 11.23 5.86 14.45
C SER A 36 9.85 5.81 15.11
N ASP A 37 9.73 6.25 16.37
CA ASP A 37 8.44 6.29 17.07
C ASP A 37 7.43 7.15 16.30
N LEU A 38 7.86 8.32 15.79
CA LEU A 38 7.02 9.15 14.93
C LEU A 38 6.64 8.42 13.64
N ALA A 39 7.56 7.70 13.00
CA ALA A 39 7.27 6.97 11.77
C ALA A 39 6.23 5.86 12.01
N VAL A 40 6.36 5.10 13.09
CA VAL A 40 5.38 4.09 13.51
C VAL A 40 4.01 4.72 13.74
N ALA A 41 3.93 5.82 14.49
CA ALA A 41 2.68 6.53 14.74
C ALA A 41 2.07 7.09 13.43
N ALA A 42 2.90 7.62 12.52
CA ALA A 42 2.45 8.10 11.22
C ALA A 42 1.91 6.95 10.34
N TYR A 43 2.45 5.74 10.46
CA TYR A 43 1.95 4.54 9.79
C TYR A 43 0.58 4.14 10.33
N GLU A 44 0.41 4.15 11.64
CA GLU A 44 -0.88 3.86 12.29
C GLU A 44 -1.97 4.81 11.82
N GLU A 45 -1.68 6.10 11.86
CA GLU A 45 -2.63 7.12 11.41
C GLU A 45 -2.96 6.97 9.92
N HIS A 46 -1.96 6.69 9.08
CA HIS A 46 -2.21 6.46 7.66
C HIS A 46 -3.06 5.21 7.42
N ALA A 47 -2.78 4.10 8.11
CA ALA A 47 -3.56 2.87 8.02
C ALA A 47 -5.00 3.10 8.48
N LYS A 48 -5.20 3.83 9.58
CA LYS A 48 -6.52 4.22 10.09
C LYS A 48 -7.32 5.02 9.06
N ASN A 49 -6.69 6.01 8.42
CA ASN A 49 -7.32 6.84 7.40
C ASN A 49 -7.64 6.06 6.10
N LYS A 50 -6.89 5.01 5.79
CA LYS A 50 -7.15 4.15 4.63
C LYS A 50 -8.22 3.08 4.89
N ARG A 51 -8.46 2.71 6.15
CA ARG A 51 -9.41 1.65 6.51
C ARG A 51 -10.80 1.85 5.91
N PRO A 52 -11.47 3.03 6.03
CA PRO A 52 -12.82 3.21 5.45
C PRO A 52 -12.87 3.03 3.93
N ILE A 53 -11.77 3.36 3.24
CA ILE A 53 -11.64 3.16 1.79
C ILE A 53 -11.54 1.67 1.47
N MET A 54 -10.71 0.94 2.22
CA MET A 54 -10.56 -0.51 2.06
C MET A 54 -11.86 -1.25 2.39
N ASP A 55 -12.53 -0.87 3.50
CA ASP A 55 -13.81 -1.45 3.89
C ASP A 55 -14.88 -1.28 2.78
N ARG A 56 -14.88 -0.13 2.09
CA ARG A 56 -15.77 0.12 0.95
C ARG A 56 -15.41 -0.74 -0.25
N ILE A 57 -14.13 -0.78 -0.63
CA ILE A 57 -13.64 -1.57 -1.78
C ILE A 57 -13.94 -3.06 -1.59
N PHE A 58 -13.74 -3.55 -0.36
CA PHE A 58 -13.92 -4.96 -0.03
C PHE A 58 -15.28 -5.29 0.61
N SER A 59 -16.26 -4.39 0.46
CA SER A 59 -17.62 -4.63 0.93
C SER A 59 -18.21 -5.92 0.31
N SER A 60 -18.80 -6.78 1.13
CA SER A 60 -19.49 -8.00 0.68
C SER A 60 -20.74 -7.73 -0.16
N GLN A 61 -21.16 -6.47 -0.30
CA GLN A 61 -22.24 -6.04 -1.19
C GLN A 61 -21.82 -6.14 -2.67
N GLU A 62 -20.51 -6.12 -2.94
CA GLU A 62 -19.95 -6.19 -4.28
C GLU A 62 -19.47 -7.62 -4.60
N PRO A 63 -19.60 -8.10 -5.85
CA PRO A 63 -19.01 -9.37 -6.27
C PRO A 63 -17.49 -9.43 -6.00
N PRO A 64 -16.94 -10.60 -5.66
CA PRO A 64 -15.54 -10.70 -5.23
C PRO A 64 -14.55 -10.28 -6.31
N LEU A 65 -14.80 -10.56 -7.59
CA LEU A 65 -13.92 -10.12 -8.67
C LEU A 65 -13.95 -8.59 -8.86
N VAL A 66 -15.12 -7.96 -8.62
CA VAL A 66 -15.25 -6.49 -8.65
C VAL A 66 -14.42 -5.86 -7.53
N ARG A 67 -14.48 -6.42 -6.30
CA ARG A 67 -13.65 -5.96 -5.17
C ARG A 67 -12.15 -6.02 -5.48
N LEU A 68 -11.70 -7.13 -6.05
CA LEU A 68 -10.29 -7.33 -6.44
C LEU A 68 -9.88 -6.36 -7.57
N GLY A 69 -10.75 -6.14 -8.55
CA GLY A 69 -10.55 -5.16 -9.61
C GLY A 69 -10.47 -3.73 -9.08
N ASN A 70 -11.42 -3.33 -8.23
CA ASN A 70 -11.46 -2.00 -7.60
C ASN A 70 -10.24 -1.72 -6.75
N TYR A 71 -9.69 -2.72 -6.06
CA TYR A 71 -8.43 -2.59 -5.33
C TYR A 71 -7.26 -2.27 -6.26
N CYS A 72 -7.18 -2.95 -7.41
CA CYS A 72 -6.15 -2.67 -8.42
C CYS A 72 -6.30 -1.25 -8.98
N ASP A 73 -7.50 -0.87 -9.38
CA ASP A 73 -7.80 0.43 -9.96
C ASP A 73 -7.48 1.55 -8.96
N LYS A 74 -7.97 1.43 -7.70
CA LYS A 74 -7.67 2.40 -6.65
C LYS A 74 -6.18 2.53 -6.36
N THR A 75 -5.44 1.43 -6.41
CA THR A 75 -3.98 1.45 -6.22
C THR A 75 -3.29 2.24 -7.33
N VAL A 76 -3.71 2.05 -8.59
CA VAL A 76 -3.19 2.82 -9.74
C VAL A 76 -3.58 4.28 -9.63
N ASP A 77 -4.84 4.58 -9.36
CA ASP A 77 -5.36 5.95 -9.25
C ASP A 77 -4.63 6.76 -8.17
N ASP A 78 -4.40 6.15 -6.99
CA ASP A 78 -3.63 6.78 -5.91
C ASP A 78 -2.20 7.15 -6.34
N GLN A 79 -1.56 6.34 -7.16
CA GLN A 79 -0.22 6.64 -7.69
C GLN A 79 -0.26 7.70 -8.79
N MET A 80 -1.27 7.65 -9.68
CA MET A 80 -1.44 8.64 -10.75
C MET A 80 -1.75 10.03 -10.19
N GLU A 81 -2.56 10.11 -9.13
CA GLU A 81 -2.82 11.37 -8.42
C GLU A 81 -1.53 11.96 -7.83
N LYS A 82 -0.71 11.12 -7.19
CA LYS A 82 0.60 11.54 -6.67
C LYS A 82 1.55 11.95 -7.78
N TYR A 83 1.57 11.21 -8.90
CA TYR A 83 2.38 11.58 -10.06
C TYR A 83 2.00 12.95 -10.61
N LYS A 84 0.70 13.25 -10.71
CA LYS A 84 0.21 14.58 -11.11
C LYS A 84 0.63 15.68 -10.13
N SER A 85 0.64 15.39 -8.84
CA SER A 85 0.94 16.37 -7.79
C SER A 85 2.44 16.61 -7.59
N PHE A 86 3.28 15.57 -7.75
CA PHE A 86 4.69 15.59 -7.39
C PHE A 86 5.65 15.37 -8.57
N GLY A 87 5.16 15.07 -9.76
CA GLY A 87 5.97 14.75 -10.93
C GLY A 87 6.73 13.42 -10.82
N ARG A 88 6.36 12.57 -9.87
CA ARG A 88 7.03 11.28 -9.63
C ARG A 88 6.10 10.22 -9.06
N VAL A 89 6.42 8.96 -9.41
CA VAL A 89 5.77 7.80 -8.80
C VAL A 89 6.37 7.58 -7.41
N LEU A 90 5.53 7.65 -6.38
CA LEU A 90 6.01 7.58 -4.99
C LEU A 90 6.05 6.14 -4.43
N GLY A 91 5.33 5.20 -5.04
CA GLY A 91 5.27 3.82 -4.59
C GLY A 91 4.59 3.65 -3.21
N CYS A 92 4.89 2.56 -2.55
CA CYS A 92 4.39 2.26 -1.21
C CYS A 92 5.37 2.79 -0.14
N PRO A 93 4.96 3.74 0.73
CA PRO A 93 5.86 4.30 1.74
C PRO A 93 6.27 3.27 2.79
N PHE A 94 5.37 2.37 3.16
CA PHE A 94 5.65 1.31 4.14
C PHE A 94 6.76 0.38 3.64
N VAL A 95 6.67 -0.03 2.38
CA VAL A 95 7.68 -0.90 1.77
C VAL A 95 9.02 -0.15 1.61
N SER A 96 9.00 1.11 1.19
CA SER A 96 10.24 1.90 1.05
C SER A 96 11.01 1.98 2.37
N VAL A 97 10.34 2.36 3.45
CA VAL A 97 10.99 2.46 4.78
C VAL A 97 11.25 1.07 5.38
N GLY A 98 10.36 0.11 5.16
CA GLY A 98 10.58 -1.28 5.58
C GLY A 98 11.83 -1.88 4.96
N CYS A 99 12.07 -1.68 3.66
CA CYS A 99 13.30 -2.12 3.00
C CYS A 99 14.55 -1.42 3.54
N GLU A 100 14.43 -0.15 3.93
CA GLU A 100 15.55 0.64 4.45
C GLU A 100 15.91 0.24 5.91
N LEU A 101 14.92 -0.05 6.76
CA LEU A 101 15.13 -0.11 8.20
C LEU A 101 14.75 -1.43 8.89
N SER A 102 14.07 -2.36 8.22
CA SER A 102 13.54 -3.56 8.90
C SER A 102 14.61 -4.44 9.58
N THR A 103 15.86 -4.37 9.12
CA THR A 103 16.99 -5.08 9.72
C THR A 103 17.64 -4.33 10.89
N GLN A 104 17.27 -3.07 11.12
CA GLN A 104 17.88 -2.19 12.12
C GLN A 104 16.89 -1.71 13.17
N ASP A 105 15.58 -1.70 12.83
CA ASP A 105 14.51 -1.18 13.68
C ASP A 105 13.32 -2.16 13.72
N GLU A 106 13.19 -2.81 14.86
CA GLU A 106 12.15 -3.83 15.09
C GLU A 106 10.74 -3.22 15.11
N GLY A 107 10.58 -1.98 15.56
CA GLY A 107 9.30 -1.25 15.56
C GLY A 107 8.81 -1.02 14.13
N ILE A 108 9.69 -0.52 13.26
CA ILE A 108 9.41 -0.32 11.83
C ILE A 108 9.12 -1.67 11.15
N ARG A 109 9.92 -2.71 11.42
CA ARG A 109 9.73 -4.03 10.85
C ARG A 109 8.33 -4.56 11.16
N LYS A 110 7.98 -4.61 12.46
CA LYS A 110 6.67 -5.11 12.91
C LYS A 110 5.52 -4.31 12.32
N LYS A 111 5.62 -2.99 12.32
CA LYS A 111 4.56 -2.13 11.80
C LYS A 111 4.39 -2.28 10.28
N THR A 112 5.48 -2.44 9.52
CA THR A 112 5.43 -2.71 8.08
C THR A 112 4.74 -4.04 7.79
N GLU A 113 5.10 -5.09 8.56
CA GLU A 113 4.49 -6.41 8.46
C GLU A 113 2.98 -6.37 8.78
N GLU A 114 2.59 -5.71 9.88
CA GLU A 114 1.18 -5.54 10.27
C GLU A 114 0.34 -4.84 9.19
N VAL A 115 0.88 -3.80 8.55
CA VAL A 115 0.20 -3.11 7.44
C VAL A 115 0.06 -4.03 6.23
N ALA A 116 1.09 -4.78 5.88
CA ALA A 116 1.04 -5.76 4.78
C ALA A 116 -0.02 -6.84 5.04
N GLU A 117 0.00 -7.44 6.24
CA GLU A 117 -0.98 -8.45 6.64
C GLU A 117 -2.41 -7.91 6.61
N HIS A 118 -2.61 -6.64 6.95
CA HIS A 118 -3.95 -6.04 6.89
C HIS A 118 -4.50 -6.03 5.46
N VAL A 119 -3.68 -5.65 4.47
CA VAL A 119 -4.07 -5.71 3.05
C VAL A 119 -4.30 -7.15 2.60
N VAL A 120 -3.40 -8.06 2.96
CA VAL A 120 -3.52 -9.49 2.62
C VAL A 120 -4.81 -10.09 3.18
N ARG A 121 -5.26 -9.70 4.38
CA ARG A 121 -6.55 -10.16 4.93
C ARG A 121 -7.75 -9.76 4.07
N TYR A 122 -7.80 -8.53 3.55
CA TYR A 122 -8.85 -8.11 2.62
C TYR A 122 -8.84 -8.93 1.33
N LEU A 123 -7.65 -9.09 0.73
CA LEU A 123 -7.50 -9.91 -0.49
C LEU A 123 -7.92 -11.36 -0.24
N THR A 124 -7.49 -11.95 0.89
CA THR A 124 -7.86 -13.32 1.27
C THR A 124 -9.37 -13.48 1.39
N GLY A 125 -10.06 -12.52 2.00
CA GLY A 125 -11.53 -12.53 2.10
C GLY A 125 -12.20 -12.56 0.73
N ALA A 126 -11.81 -11.63 -0.16
CA ALA A 126 -12.37 -11.58 -1.52
C ALA A 126 -12.04 -12.83 -2.36
N ILE A 127 -10.81 -13.37 -2.22
CA ILE A 127 -10.41 -14.61 -2.92
C ILE A 127 -11.21 -15.81 -2.39
N ARG A 128 -11.44 -15.92 -1.07
CA ARG A 128 -12.30 -16.99 -0.49
C ARG A 128 -13.71 -16.94 -1.04
N ASP A 129 -14.30 -15.74 -1.13
CA ASP A 129 -15.62 -15.56 -1.70
C ASP A 129 -15.64 -15.96 -3.18
N ALA A 130 -14.62 -15.57 -3.95
CA ALA A 130 -14.47 -15.94 -5.36
C ALA A 130 -14.27 -17.45 -5.57
N VAL A 131 -13.62 -18.14 -4.64
CA VAL A 131 -13.50 -19.60 -4.65
C VAL A 131 -14.87 -20.23 -4.38
N ALA A 132 -15.61 -19.71 -3.41
CA ALA A 132 -16.95 -20.21 -3.08
C ALA A 132 -17.94 -20.04 -4.25
N GLU A 133 -17.81 -18.99 -5.05
CA GLU A 133 -18.59 -18.76 -6.27
C GLU A 133 -18.06 -19.52 -7.50
N GLY A 134 -16.89 -20.18 -7.39
CA GLY A 134 -16.26 -20.91 -8.49
C GLY A 134 -15.52 -20.04 -9.51
N SER A 135 -15.37 -18.73 -9.24
CA SER A 135 -14.66 -17.78 -10.10
C SER A 135 -13.14 -17.89 -10.02
N ILE A 136 -12.60 -18.35 -8.89
CA ILE A 136 -11.18 -18.64 -8.66
C ILE A 136 -11.02 -20.09 -8.23
N ARG A 137 -9.94 -20.73 -8.63
CA ARG A 137 -9.57 -22.08 -8.20
C ARG A 137 -8.23 -22.06 -7.49
N THR A 138 -8.25 -22.36 -6.19
CA THR A 138 -7.07 -22.51 -5.35
C THR A 138 -7.40 -23.35 -4.12
N GLU A 139 -6.41 -24.11 -3.63
CA GLU A 139 -6.49 -24.83 -2.37
C GLU A 139 -6.09 -23.94 -1.19
N ASP A 140 -5.30 -22.88 -1.45
CA ASP A 140 -4.84 -21.92 -0.43
C ASP A 140 -5.12 -20.46 -0.85
N PRO A 141 -6.32 -19.94 -0.53
CA PRO A 141 -6.66 -18.54 -0.79
C PRO A 141 -5.75 -17.54 -0.09
N ALA A 142 -5.20 -17.90 1.09
CA ALA A 142 -4.32 -16.99 1.83
C ALA A 142 -2.95 -16.86 1.17
N GLN A 143 -2.40 -17.97 0.68
CA GLN A 143 -1.14 -17.94 -0.08
C GLN A 143 -1.31 -17.19 -1.41
N LEU A 144 -2.40 -17.44 -2.14
CA LEU A 144 -2.69 -16.74 -3.40
C LEU A 144 -2.85 -15.23 -3.18
N ALA A 145 -3.46 -14.82 -2.06
CA ALA A 145 -3.57 -13.41 -1.67
C ALA A 145 -2.18 -12.77 -1.41
N LYS A 146 -1.27 -13.49 -0.76
CA LYS A 146 0.11 -13.02 -0.56
C LYS A 146 0.84 -12.85 -1.89
N GLU A 147 0.71 -13.80 -2.80
CA GLU A 147 1.33 -13.73 -4.14
C GLU A 147 0.81 -12.54 -4.94
N ALA A 148 -0.50 -12.32 -4.94
CA ALA A 148 -1.10 -11.14 -5.55
C ALA A 148 -0.58 -9.84 -4.91
N TYR A 149 -0.49 -9.77 -3.58
CA TYR A 149 0.06 -8.63 -2.86
C TYR A 149 1.53 -8.39 -3.21
N TYR A 150 2.37 -9.43 -3.22
CA TYR A 150 3.80 -9.31 -3.57
C TYR A 150 3.98 -8.77 -4.99
N PHE A 151 3.15 -9.22 -5.92
CA PHE A 151 3.15 -8.69 -7.28
C PHE A 151 2.79 -7.19 -7.32
N VAL A 152 1.74 -6.78 -6.60
CA VAL A 152 1.35 -5.35 -6.49
C VAL A 152 2.52 -4.52 -5.97
N ILE A 153 3.18 -4.96 -4.90
CA ILE A 153 4.35 -4.27 -4.33
C ILE A 153 5.51 -4.22 -5.33
N GLY A 154 5.75 -5.31 -6.05
CA GLY A 154 6.79 -5.36 -7.11
C GLY A 154 6.54 -4.33 -8.20
N VAL A 155 5.30 -4.22 -8.70
CA VAL A 155 4.92 -3.23 -9.72
C VAL A 155 5.09 -1.81 -9.19
N LEU A 156 4.62 -1.51 -7.97
CA LEU A 156 4.76 -0.18 -7.35
C LEU A 156 6.23 0.20 -7.16
N THR A 157 7.05 -0.74 -6.72
CA THR A 157 8.49 -0.54 -6.53
C THR A 157 9.19 -0.28 -7.87
N GLN A 158 8.90 -1.07 -8.88
CA GLN A 158 9.49 -0.92 -10.22
C GLN A 158 9.07 0.41 -10.87
N ALA A 159 7.78 0.77 -10.78
CA ALA A 159 7.29 2.04 -11.29
C ALA A 159 7.98 3.24 -10.60
N LYS A 160 8.23 3.15 -9.28
CA LYS A 160 8.98 4.16 -8.54
C LYS A 160 10.45 4.24 -8.98
N ILE A 161 11.14 3.10 -9.13
CA ILE A 161 12.55 3.05 -9.56
C ILE A 161 12.73 3.68 -10.93
N GLN A 162 11.84 3.38 -11.86
CA GLN A 162 11.87 3.91 -13.23
C GLN A 162 11.30 5.33 -13.35
N ASN A 163 10.60 5.81 -12.33
CA ASN A 163 9.75 7.00 -12.37
C ASN A 163 8.77 6.97 -13.57
N ASP A 164 8.26 5.79 -13.88
CA ASP A 164 7.41 5.55 -15.05
C ASP A 164 5.99 5.15 -14.61
N PRO A 165 4.99 6.04 -14.78
CA PRO A 165 3.60 5.73 -14.47
C PRO A 165 2.99 4.68 -15.42
N GLU A 166 3.53 4.46 -16.62
CA GLU A 166 3.05 3.46 -17.57
C GLU A 166 3.24 2.03 -17.02
N THR A 167 4.26 1.82 -16.19
CA THR A 167 4.48 0.55 -15.49
C THR A 167 3.28 0.16 -14.61
N LEU A 168 2.54 1.13 -14.05
CA LEU A 168 1.36 0.88 -13.22
C LEU A 168 0.22 0.21 -14.01
N LYS A 169 0.14 0.41 -15.31
CA LYS A 169 -0.87 -0.23 -16.17
C LYS A 169 -0.76 -1.76 -16.18
N ARG A 170 0.40 -2.30 -15.78
CA ARG A 170 0.62 -3.74 -15.67
C ARG A 170 0.02 -4.35 -14.41
N LEU A 171 -0.40 -3.54 -13.43
CA LEU A 171 -0.85 -4.01 -12.13
C LEU A 171 -2.10 -4.89 -12.25
N LYS A 172 -3.20 -4.36 -12.76
CA LYS A 172 -4.48 -5.09 -12.86
C LYS A 172 -4.38 -6.34 -13.76
N PRO A 173 -3.82 -6.28 -14.99
CA PRO A 173 -3.64 -7.49 -15.82
C PRO A 173 -2.72 -8.53 -15.18
N GLY A 174 -1.71 -8.11 -14.44
CA GLY A 174 -0.80 -9.02 -13.76
C GLY A 174 -1.44 -9.74 -12.58
N VAL A 175 -2.22 -9.02 -11.77
CA VAL A 175 -3.03 -9.62 -10.70
C VAL A 175 -4.03 -10.61 -11.28
N ALA A 176 -4.74 -10.25 -12.36
CA ALA A 176 -5.66 -11.14 -13.06
C ALA A 176 -4.99 -12.46 -13.47
N ARG A 177 -3.76 -12.39 -13.97
CA ARG A 177 -2.97 -13.57 -14.38
C ARG A 177 -2.59 -14.45 -13.20
N ILE A 178 -2.19 -13.86 -12.06
CA ILE A 178 -1.87 -14.60 -10.84
C ILE A 178 -3.11 -15.31 -10.31
N LEU A 179 -4.25 -14.64 -10.32
CA LEU A 179 -5.52 -15.19 -9.84
C LEU A 179 -6.17 -16.17 -10.83
N GLY A 180 -5.63 -16.31 -12.07
CA GLY A 180 -6.20 -17.16 -13.12
C GLY A 180 -7.56 -16.69 -13.64
N ILE A 181 -7.81 -15.36 -13.60
CA ILE A 181 -9.10 -14.73 -13.95
C ILE A 181 -8.95 -13.71 -15.07
N ARG A 182 -10.10 -13.21 -15.54
CA ARG A 182 -10.20 -11.96 -16.31
C ARG A 182 -11.08 -10.99 -15.52
N PHE A 183 -10.62 -9.77 -15.33
CA PHE A 183 -11.51 -8.70 -14.88
C PHE A 183 -12.37 -8.26 -16.07
N GLU A 184 -13.65 -8.13 -15.86
CA GLU A 184 -14.53 -7.50 -16.87
C GLU A 184 -14.06 -6.06 -17.09
N GLU A 185 -13.98 -5.63 -18.35
CA GLU A 185 -13.77 -4.22 -18.66
C GLU A 185 -15.00 -3.46 -18.14
N ALA A 186 -14.75 -2.38 -17.39
CA ALA A 186 -15.83 -1.49 -16.99
C ALA A 186 -16.57 -1.03 -18.26
N VAL A 187 -17.83 -1.44 -18.42
CA VAL A 187 -18.66 -0.92 -19.50
C VAL A 187 -18.80 0.57 -19.24
N PRO A 188 -18.33 1.46 -20.14
CA PRO A 188 -18.55 2.90 -19.97
C PRO A 188 -20.05 3.16 -19.93
N ILE A 189 -20.52 3.78 -18.86
CA ILE A 189 -21.89 4.27 -18.73
C ILE A 189 -22.04 5.54 -19.57
#